data_f183a4ef5d171e7b5a535ad1d8301595
#
_entry.id   f183a4ef5d171e7b5a535ad1d8301595
#
_cell.length_a   1.000
_cell.length_b   1.000
_cell.length_c   1.000
_cell.angle_alpha   90.00
_cell.angle_beta   90.00
_cell.angle_gamma   90.00
#
_symmetry.space_group_name_H-M   'P 1'
#
loop_
_entity.id
_entity.type
_entity.pdbx_description
1 polymer ?
#
loop_
_entity_poly.entity_id
_entity_poly.type
_entity_poly.pdbx_seq_one_letter_code
_entity_poly.pdbx_strand_id
1 'polypeptide(L)'
;MFFKIFFIILLIILDFFSKKLVFNSIGLNSFIYVTSFFDLAHIHNYGISFGLFSGLMSHWLFVIIGLLVIIFLISIYFKARNNLEKWGILVIIAGGLSNIFDRSINGYVIDFLYFHYNDFYWPAFNFADIYISIGILIILYQILKDFNKRNKDT
;
A
#
# COMPACT_ATOMS: atom_id res chain seq x y z
N MET A 1 -20.26 9.62 6.25
CA MET A 1 -20.00 8.32 5.63
C MET A 1 -19.60 8.48 4.16
N PHE A 2 -20.36 9.17 3.33
CA PHE A 2 -20.07 9.39 1.91
C PHE A 2 -18.66 9.94 1.62
N PHE A 3 -18.21 10.94 2.36
CA PHE A 3 -16.87 11.53 2.18
C PHE A 3 -15.74 10.50 2.36
N LYS A 4 -15.86 9.59 3.34
CA LYS A 4 -14.85 8.53 3.56
C LYS A 4 -14.80 7.53 2.41
N ILE A 5 -15.96 7.11 1.90
CA ILE A 5 -16.08 6.22 0.76
C ILE A 5 -15.50 6.88 -0.49
N PHE A 6 -15.88 8.13 -0.76
CA PHE A 6 -15.34 8.90 -1.88
C PHE A 6 -13.80 8.99 -1.82
N PHE A 7 -13.25 9.27 -0.64
CA PHE A 7 -11.80 9.38 -0.45
C PHE A 7 -11.07 8.05 -0.73
N ILE A 8 -11.61 6.92 -0.25
CA ILE A 8 -11.05 5.58 -0.53
C ILE A 8 -11.06 5.29 -2.04
N ILE A 9 -12.19 5.54 -2.69
CA ILE A 9 -12.32 5.34 -4.14
C ILE A 9 -11.30 6.21 -4.89
N LEU A 10 -11.12 7.47 -4.47
CA LEU A 10 -10.14 8.36 -5.07
C LEU A 10 -8.71 7.81 -4.95
N LEU A 11 -8.31 7.30 -3.77
CA LEU A 11 -6.99 6.71 -3.59
C LEU A 11 -6.76 5.48 -4.50
N ILE A 12 -7.76 4.59 -4.59
CA ILE A 12 -7.72 3.42 -5.46
C ILE A 12 -7.59 3.83 -6.94
N ILE A 13 -8.37 4.83 -7.36
CA ILE A 13 -8.33 5.37 -8.71
C ILE A 13 -6.96 5.98 -9.02
N LEU A 14 -6.38 6.75 -8.11
CA LEU A 14 -5.06 7.37 -8.28
C LEU A 14 -3.96 6.31 -8.44
N ASP A 15 -3.98 5.28 -7.60
CA ASP A 15 -3.02 4.18 -7.71
C ASP A 15 -3.20 3.41 -9.03
N PHE A 16 -4.43 3.06 -9.40
CA PHE A 16 -4.75 2.36 -10.65
C PHE A 16 -4.28 3.14 -11.88
N PHE A 17 -4.58 4.43 -11.96
CA PHE A 17 -4.18 5.23 -13.12
C PHE A 17 -2.68 5.46 -13.18
N SER A 18 -1.98 5.64 -12.04
CA SER A 18 -0.52 5.74 -12.02
C SER A 18 0.15 4.48 -12.55
N LYS A 19 -0.29 3.29 -12.10
CA LYS A 19 0.19 2.01 -12.59
C LYS A 19 -0.08 1.80 -14.08
N LYS A 20 -1.29 2.16 -14.54
CA LYS A 20 -1.65 2.08 -15.95
C LYS A 20 -0.81 3.01 -16.81
N LEU A 21 -0.49 4.21 -16.32
CA LEU A 21 0.37 5.16 -17.02
C LEU A 21 1.79 4.60 -17.14
N VAL A 22 2.35 4.04 -16.07
CA VAL A 22 3.65 3.38 -16.08
C VAL A 22 3.66 2.21 -17.05
N PHE A 23 2.66 1.34 -16.99
CA PHE A 23 2.53 0.18 -17.87
C PHE A 23 2.56 0.56 -19.36
N ASN A 24 1.90 1.66 -19.73
CA ASN A 24 1.81 2.11 -21.11
C ASN A 24 3.01 2.93 -21.59
N SER A 25 3.79 3.53 -20.66
CA SER A 25 4.82 4.52 -21.02
C SER A 25 6.24 4.02 -20.77
N ILE A 26 6.45 3.02 -19.94
CA ILE A 26 7.76 2.52 -19.55
C ILE A 26 7.85 1.03 -19.92
N GLY A 27 8.89 0.61 -20.63
CA GLY A 27 9.11 -0.80 -20.92
C GLY A 27 9.32 -1.63 -19.64
N LEU A 28 8.92 -2.89 -19.65
CA LEU A 28 9.14 -3.79 -18.50
C LEU A 28 10.63 -3.86 -18.14
N ASN A 29 10.93 -3.79 -16.84
CA ASN A 29 12.28 -3.72 -16.26
C ASN A 29 13.12 -2.53 -16.78
N SER A 30 12.45 -1.48 -17.28
CA SER A 30 13.12 -0.25 -17.69
C SER A 30 12.93 0.84 -16.64
N PHE A 31 13.85 1.83 -16.67
CA PHE A 31 13.89 2.94 -15.73
C PHE A 31 13.93 4.25 -16.48
N ILE A 32 13.22 5.26 -15.97
CA ILE A 32 13.32 6.65 -16.42
C ILE A 32 13.97 7.44 -15.30
N TYR A 33 15.16 8.01 -15.56
CA TYR A 33 15.85 8.89 -14.64
C TYR A 33 15.02 10.16 -14.38
N VAL A 34 14.79 10.48 -13.12
CA VAL A 34 14.08 11.69 -12.70
C VAL A 34 15.01 12.60 -11.90
N THR A 35 15.72 12.07 -10.90
CA THR A 35 16.71 12.78 -10.09
C THR A 35 17.87 11.87 -9.71
N SER A 36 18.93 12.42 -9.10
CA SER A 36 20.08 11.65 -8.62
C SER A 36 19.78 10.61 -7.53
N PHE A 37 18.56 10.56 -7.01
CA PHE A 37 18.14 9.65 -5.95
C PHE A 37 16.78 8.98 -6.21
N PHE A 38 16.15 9.25 -7.38
CA PHE A 38 14.82 8.74 -7.69
C PHE A 38 14.65 8.51 -9.19
N ASP A 39 14.18 7.33 -9.54
CA ASP A 39 13.78 6.92 -10.88
C ASP A 39 12.31 6.47 -10.90
N LEU A 40 11.66 6.58 -12.06
CA LEU A 40 10.45 5.85 -12.36
C LEU A 40 10.82 4.51 -12.99
N ALA A 41 10.32 3.43 -12.43
CA ALA A 41 10.57 2.07 -12.89
C ALA A 41 9.28 1.39 -13.39
N HIS A 42 9.40 0.32 -14.17
CA HIS A 42 8.30 -0.59 -14.44
C HIS A 42 8.72 -2.00 -14.02
N ILE A 43 8.34 -2.37 -12.81
CA ILE A 43 8.71 -3.66 -12.22
C ILE A 43 7.43 -4.44 -11.88
N HIS A 44 7.38 -5.72 -12.27
CA HIS A 44 6.31 -6.63 -11.89
C HIS A 44 6.67 -7.36 -10.60
N ASN A 45 5.93 -7.07 -9.53
CA ASN A 45 6.08 -7.70 -8.23
C ASN A 45 5.15 -8.91 -8.10
N TYR A 46 5.71 -10.12 -8.21
CA TYR A 46 4.99 -11.40 -8.09
C TYR A 46 4.88 -11.90 -6.64
N GLY A 47 5.55 -11.22 -5.68
CA GLY A 47 5.52 -11.55 -4.26
C GLY A 47 4.68 -10.58 -3.44
N ILE A 48 5.01 -10.51 -2.16
CA ILE A 48 4.57 -9.44 -1.27
C ILE A 48 5.65 -8.35 -1.18
N SER A 49 5.57 -7.47 -0.17
CA SER A 49 6.53 -6.38 0.02
C SER A 49 7.98 -6.81 -0.32
N PHE A 50 8.64 -6.04 -1.18
CA PHE A 50 10.02 -6.28 -1.61
C PHE A 50 10.23 -7.59 -2.41
N GLY A 51 9.18 -8.10 -3.07
CA GLY A 51 9.29 -9.33 -3.86
C GLY A 51 9.45 -10.61 -3.04
N LEU A 52 9.25 -10.56 -1.72
CA LEU A 52 9.29 -11.75 -0.87
C LEU A 52 8.30 -12.81 -1.36
N PHE A 53 8.75 -14.07 -1.37
CA PHE A 53 8.00 -15.24 -1.87
C PHE A 53 7.68 -15.20 -3.37
N SER A 54 8.32 -14.33 -4.16
CA SER A 54 8.17 -14.30 -5.61
C SER A 54 8.57 -15.67 -6.20
N GLY A 55 7.69 -16.22 -7.04
CA GLY A 55 7.90 -17.54 -7.66
C GLY A 55 7.71 -18.75 -6.74
N LEU A 56 7.55 -18.57 -5.43
CA LEU A 56 7.32 -19.67 -4.48
C LEU A 56 5.84 -19.97 -4.24
N MET A 57 4.98 -18.97 -4.43
CA MET A 57 3.55 -19.08 -4.12
C MET A 57 2.70 -18.56 -5.27
N SER A 58 1.50 -19.14 -5.42
CA SER A 58 0.51 -18.64 -6.37
C SER A 58 0.04 -17.23 -5.98
N HIS A 59 -0.13 -16.33 -6.96
CA HIS A 59 -0.70 -14.99 -6.75
C HIS A 59 -2.08 -15.05 -6.07
N TRP A 60 -2.87 -16.10 -6.30
CA TRP A 60 -4.16 -16.29 -5.63
C TRP A 60 -4.06 -16.46 -4.12
N LEU A 61 -2.95 -17.05 -3.63
CA LEU A 61 -2.70 -17.11 -2.18
C LEU A 61 -2.55 -15.72 -1.57
N PHE A 62 -1.83 -14.81 -2.25
CA PHE A 62 -1.69 -13.43 -1.80
C PHE A 62 -3.02 -12.66 -1.87
N VAL A 63 -3.86 -12.94 -2.86
CA VAL A 63 -5.21 -12.38 -2.95
C VAL A 63 -6.06 -12.84 -1.75
N ILE A 64 -6.06 -14.14 -1.46
CA ILE A 64 -6.84 -14.71 -0.33
C ILE A 64 -6.35 -14.12 1.00
N ILE A 65 -5.05 -14.12 1.26
CA ILE A 65 -4.47 -13.52 2.48
C ILE A 65 -4.83 -12.04 2.58
N GLY A 66 -4.70 -11.29 1.49
CA GLY A 66 -5.07 -9.88 1.44
C GLY A 66 -6.54 -9.65 1.77
N LEU A 67 -7.45 -10.45 1.22
CA LEU A 67 -8.88 -10.37 1.53
C LEU A 67 -9.16 -10.68 3.01
N LEU A 68 -8.50 -11.68 3.59
CA LEU A 68 -8.63 -11.99 5.03
C LEU A 68 -8.16 -10.81 5.89
N VAL A 69 -7.04 -10.18 5.52
CA VAL A 69 -6.56 -8.96 6.21
C VAL A 69 -7.57 -7.82 6.08
N ILE A 70 -8.16 -7.60 4.90
CA ILE A 70 -9.20 -6.57 4.70
C ILE A 70 -10.42 -6.84 5.58
N ILE A 71 -10.90 -8.08 5.64
CA ILE A 71 -12.03 -8.47 6.50
C ILE A 71 -11.70 -8.18 7.98
N PHE A 72 -10.50 -8.56 8.41
CA PHE A 72 -10.02 -8.26 9.76
C PHE A 72 -9.96 -6.75 10.04
N LEU A 73 -9.42 -5.93 9.11
CA LEU A 73 -9.37 -4.48 9.23
C LEU A 73 -10.77 -3.85 9.31
N ILE A 74 -11.73 -4.35 8.52
CA ILE A 74 -13.13 -3.91 8.60
C ILE A 74 -13.69 -4.21 10.01
N SER A 75 -13.40 -5.36 10.59
CA SER A 75 -13.84 -5.69 11.96
C SER A 75 -13.26 -4.73 13.01
N ILE A 76 -12.01 -4.34 12.86
CA ILE A 76 -11.35 -3.33 13.71
C ILE A 76 -11.95 -1.95 13.50
N TYR A 77 -12.25 -1.57 12.26
CA TYR A 77 -12.87 -0.28 11.94
C TYR A 77 -14.16 -0.03 12.71
N PHE A 78 -15.01 -1.04 12.83
CA PHE A 78 -16.27 -0.91 13.61
C PHE A 78 -16.03 -0.84 15.11
N LYS A 79 -14.91 -1.35 15.62
CA LYS A 79 -14.51 -1.25 17.04
C LYS A 79 -13.67 0.00 17.35
N ALA A 80 -13.19 0.70 16.32
CA ALA A 80 -12.33 1.86 16.49
C ALA A 80 -13.05 2.98 17.24
N ARG A 81 -12.34 3.56 18.24
CA ARG A 81 -12.92 4.51 19.22
C ARG A 81 -12.93 5.94 18.70
N ASN A 82 -12.00 6.31 17.86
CA ASN A 82 -11.83 7.68 17.39
C ASN A 82 -11.73 7.76 15.86
N ASN A 83 -11.89 8.99 15.37
CA ASN A 83 -11.96 9.23 13.94
C ASN A 83 -10.60 9.08 13.24
N LEU A 84 -9.49 9.35 13.95
CA LEU A 84 -8.13 9.22 13.39
C LEU A 84 -7.78 7.74 13.14
N GLU A 85 -8.08 6.87 14.12
CA GLU A 85 -7.92 5.42 13.97
C GLU A 85 -8.73 4.88 12.79
N LYS A 86 -10.02 5.33 12.66
CA LYS A 86 -10.87 4.98 11.52
C LYS A 86 -10.26 5.41 10.19
N TRP A 87 -9.67 6.59 10.10
CA TRP A 87 -8.99 7.04 8.90
C TRP A 87 -7.75 6.20 8.58
N GLY A 88 -6.91 5.90 9.59
CA GLY A 88 -5.75 5.02 9.40
C GLY A 88 -6.14 3.67 8.80
N ILE A 89 -7.17 3.02 9.36
CA ILE A 89 -7.69 1.73 8.87
C ILE A 89 -8.18 1.85 7.42
N LEU A 90 -8.93 2.89 7.10
CA LEU A 90 -9.48 3.08 5.76
C LEU A 90 -8.40 3.30 4.70
N VAL A 91 -7.33 4.02 5.05
CA VAL A 91 -6.20 4.25 4.14
C VAL A 91 -5.43 2.94 3.89
N ILE A 92 -5.26 2.08 4.92
CA ILE A 92 -4.70 0.73 4.73
C ILE A 92 -5.59 -0.11 3.82
N ILE A 93 -6.91 -0.09 4.04
CA ILE A 93 -7.87 -0.82 3.21
C ILE A 93 -7.79 -0.37 1.75
N ALA A 94 -7.70 0.94 1.49
CA ALA A 94 -7.56 1.46 0.12
C ALA A 94 -6.32 0.89 -0.59
N GLY A 95 -5.14 0.95 0.05
CA GLY A 95 -3.90 0.40 -0.50
C GLY A 95 -3.97 -1.12 -0.67
N GLY A 96 -4.48 -1.82 0.34
CA GLY A 96 -4.66 -3.28 0.27
C GLY A 96 -5.58 -3.70 -0.88
N LEU A 97 -6.72 -3.05 -1.06
CA LEU A 97 -7.65 -3.33 -2.16
C LEU A 97 -7.02 -3.03 -3.52
N SER A 98 -6.26 -1.95 -3.68
CA SER A 98 -5.53 -1.64 -4.91
C SER A 98 -4.57 -2.77 -5.30
N ASN A 99 -3.74 -3.22 -4.38
CA ASN A 99 -2.76 -4.29 -4.65
C ASN A 99 -3.43 -5.67 -4.84
N ILE A 100 -4.56 -5.95 -4.19
CA ILE A 100 -5.37 -7.15 -4.40
C ILE A 100 -5.98 -7.13 -5.81
N PHE A 101 -6.51 -5.99 -6.24
CA PHE A 101 -7.10 -5.80 -7.56
C PHE A 101 -6.09 -6.10 -8.66
N ASP A 102 -4.87 -5.52 -8.59
CA ASP A 102 -3.82 -5.80 -9.55
C ASP A 102 -3.48 -7.29 -9.63
N ARG A 103 -3.26 -7.93 -8.48
CA ARG A 103 -2.94 -9.36 -8.43
C ARG A 103 -4.04 -10.24 -8.97
N SER A 104 -5.31 -9.86 -8.77
CA SER A 104 -6.45 -10.63 -9.23
C SER A 104 -6.57 -10.60 -10.76
N ILE A 105 -6.18 -9.50 -11.41
CA ILE A 105 -6.31 -9.33 -12.86
C ILE A 105 -5.03 -9.74 -13.58
N ASN A 106 -3.88 -9.27 -13.09
CA ASN A 106 -2.60 -9.37 -13.79
C ASN A 106 -1.72 -10.52 -13.26
N GLY A 107 -1.99 -11.03 -12.06
CA GLY A 107 -1.11 -11.99 -11.36
C GLY A 107 0.10 -11.36 -10.66
N TYR A 108 0.29 -10.05 -10.77
CA TYR A 108 1.37 -9.26 -10.17
C TYR A 108 0.90 -7.86 -9.79
N VAL A 109 1.74 -7.13 -9.08
CA VAL A 109 1.56 -5.69 -8.82
C VAL A 109 2.62 -4.92 -9.59
N ILE A 110 2.26 -3.72 -10.10
CA ILE A 110 3.21 -2.82 -10.74
C ILE A 110 3.81 -1.91 -9.68
N ASP A 111 5.15 -2.01 -9.52
CA ASP A 111 5.94 -1.14 -8.65
C ASP A 111 6.74 -0.18 -9.53
N PHE A 112 6.67 1.14 -9.19
CA PHE A 112 7.20 2.17 -10.09
C PHE A 112 7.97 3.29 -9.39
N LEU A 113 7.90 3.44 -8.09
CA LEU A 113 8.68 4.40 -7.32
C LEU A 113 9.98 3.71 -6.90
N TYR A 114 11.12 4.16 -7.42
CA TYR A 114 12.39 3.53 -7.21
C TYR A 114 13.41 4.55 -6.69
N PHE A 115 13.70 4.45 -5.39
CA PHE A 115 14.65 5.33 -4.72
C PHE A 115 16.01 4.68 -4.58
N HIS A 116 17.06 5.47 -4.75
CA HIS A 116 18.44 5.02 -4.61
C HIS A 116 19.33 6.14 -4.07
N TYR A 117 20.42 5.74 -3.44
CA TYR A 117 21.47 6.66 -2.99
C TYR A 117 22.83 5.95 -3.08
N ASN A 118 23.72 6.43 -3.95
CA ASN A 118 24.94 5.74 -4.35
C ASN A 118 24.63 4.29 -4.79
N ASP A 119 25.29 3.29 -4.19
CA ASP A 119 25.10 1.86 -4.49
C ASP A 119 23.94 1.22 -3.71
N PHE A 120 23.22 2.00 -2.88
CA PHE A 120 22.07 1.50 -2.14
C PHE A 120 20.79 1.76 -2.93
N TYR A 121 20.04 0.69 -3.20
CA TYR A 121 18.77 0.74 -3.91
C TYR A 121 17.65 0.25 -3.00
N TRP A 122 16.66 1.14 -2.77
CA TRP A 122 15.45 0.76 -2.06
C TRP A 122 14.56 -0.05 -3.00
N PRO A 123 13.97 -1.17 -2.55
CA PRO A 123 13.04 -1.92 -3.39
C PRO A 123 11.93 -1.04 -3.95
N ALA A 124 11.59 -1.22 -5.23
CA ALA A 124 10.51 -0.45 -5.85
C ALA A 124 9.18 -0.68 -5.14
N PHE A 125 8.32 0.34 -5.14
CA PHE A 125 7.00 0.31 -4.52
C PHE A 125 6.03 1.20 -5.32
N ASN A 126 4.77 1.29 -4.88
CA ASN A 126 3.70 2.01 -5.55
C ASN A 126 2.89 2.89 -4.57
N PHE A 127 1.88 3.59 -5.05
CA PHE A 127 1.07 4.44 -4.18
C PHE A 127 0.25 3.64 -3.17
N ALA A 128 -0.24 2.45 -3.51
CA ALA A 128 -0.95 1.60 -2.57
C ALA A 128 -0.08 1.26 -1.35
N ASP A 129 1.23 1.00 -1.54
CA ASP A 129 2.17 0.73 -0.45
C ASP A 129 2.39 1.97 0.43
N ILE A 130 2.42 3.16 -0.17
CA ILE A 130 2.45 4.44 0.58
C ILE A 130 1.19 4.56 1.44
N TYR A 131 0.01 4.27 0.91
CA TYR A 131 -1.24 4.34 1.66
C TYR A 131 -1.23 3.36 2.84
N ILE A 132 -0.80 2.12 2.64
CA ILE A 132 -0.65 1.14 3.71
C ILE A 132 0.30 1.68 4.80
N SER A 133 1.45 2.19 4.41
CA SER A 133 2.47 2.72 5.33
C SER A 133 1.93 3.92 6.13
N ILE A 134 1.29 4.89 5.47
CA ILE A 134 0.68 6.05 6.13
C ILE A 134 -0.40 5.60 7.12
N GLY A 135 -1.27 4.68 6.71
CA GLY A 135 -2.33 4.17 7.57
C GLY A 135 -1.78 3.46 8.82
N ILE A 136 -0.72 2.66 8.67
CA ILE A 136 -0.01 2.03 9.80
C ILE A 136 0.57 3.09 10.73
N LEU A 137 1.24 4.12 10.21
CA LEU A 137 1.81 5.19 11.02
C LEU A 137 0.73 5.96 11.81
N ILE A 138 -0.43 6.20 11.21
CA ILE A 138 -1.57 6.83 11.89
C ILE A 138 -2.04 5.97 13.07
N ILE A 139 -2.17 4.65 12.87
CA ILE A 139 -2.61 3.72 13.93
C ILE A 139 -1.56 3.65 15.05
N LEU A 140 -0.28 3.53 14.70
CA LEU A 140 0.83 3.52 15.67
C LEU A 140 0.87 4.81 16.49
N TYR A 141 0.74 5.97 15.84
CA TYR A 141 0.65 7.25 16.54
C TYR A 141 -0.50 7.26 17.55
N GLN A 142 -1.67 6.75 17.18
CA GLN A 142 -2.82 6.71 18.08
C GLN A 142 -2.59 5.78 19.28
N ILE A 143 -2.01 4.60 19.04
CA ILE A 143 -1.67 3.65 20.13
C ILE A 143 -0.70 4.30 21.14
N LEU A 144 0.36 4.94 20.64
CA LEU A 144 1.35 5.62 21.49
C LEU A 144 0.72 6.78 22.28
N LYS A 145 -0.16 7.54 21.65
CA LYS A 145 -0.88 8.63 22.31
C LYS A 145 -1.76 8.12 23.45
N ASP A 146 -2.51 7.03 23.23
CA ASP A 146 -3.38 6.44 24.23
C ASP A 146 -2.57 5.82 25.39
N PHE A 147 -1.42 5.19 25.09
CA PHE A 147 -0.50 4.68 26.08
C PHE A 147 0.05 5.79 26.98
N ASN A 148 0.53 6.88 26.40
CA ASN A 148 1.08 8.00 27.15
C ASN A 148 0.01 8.71 28.02
N LYS A 149 -1.25 8.72 27.59
CA LYS A 149 -2.35 9.26 28.38
C LYS A 149 -2.61 8.42 29.63
N ARG A 150 -2.67 7.09 29.47
CA ARG A 150 -2.88 6.18 30.62
C ARG A 150 -1.81 6.33 31.69
N ASN A 151 -0.54 6.46 31.28
CA ASN A 151 0.59 6.61 32.21
C ASN A 151 0.62 7.97 32.93
N LYS A 152 -0.18 8.95 32.49
CA LYS A 152 -0.29 10.26 33.20
C LYS A 152 -1.48 10.30 34.18
N ASP A 153 -2.42 9.40 33.99
CA ASP A 153 -3.63 9.31 34.81
C ASP A 153 -3.45 8.29 35.98
N THR A 154 -2.28 7.60 36.06
CA THR A 154 -1.81 6.73 37.15
C THR A 154 -0.76 7.43 37.96
#